data_932753a0ae192857ef373fbbdbc38a51
#
_entry.id   932753a0ae192857ef373fbbdbc38a51
#
_cell.length_a   1.000
_cell.length_b   1.000
_cell.length_c   1.000
_cell.angle_alpha   90.00
_cell.angle_beta   90.00
_cell.angle_gamma   90.00
#
_symmetry.space_group_name_H-M   'P 1'
#
loop_
_entity.id
_entity.type
_entity.pdbx_description
1 polymer ?
#
loop_
_entity_poly.entity_id
_entity_poly.type
_entity_poly.pdbx_seq_one_letter_code
_entity_poly.pdbx_strand_id
1 'polypeptide(L)'
;YASANETADTQIEGMILKSENVNIEETTVVQSVATSSSISDKSDTKASNKKTTKAKKTTKKRKKKKYSKSDLRLMASIINCEAGSEPYQGKVAVGIVVMNRVSSKSFPNSIKGVIYQKGQFSPVRNGSLKKRLKQYDAKRTGSKQWKSCISAAKRVLQGQKTILYRGKTKNMKSFHFFSVYLAGARMKLGGHKFK
;
A
#
# COMPACT_ATOMS: atom_id res chain seq x y z
N TYR A 1 35.04 4.61 -51.34
CA TYR A 1 35.01 6.03 -50.97
C TYR A 1 34.61 6.14 -49.51
N ALA A 2 35.57 6.66 -48.77
CA ALA A 2 35.48 7.03 -47.37
C ALA A 2 34.62 8.29 -47.18
N SER A 3 34.07 8.46 -46.02
CA SER A 3 34.03 9.62 -45.13
C SER A 3 32.93 9.40 -44.11
N ALA A 4 33.24 9.22 -42.88
CA ALA A 4 33.49 10.19 -41.84
C ALA A 4 32.28 11.08 -41.59
N ASN A 5 31.61 10.89 -40.46
CA ASN A 5 31.42 11.99 -39.52
C ASN A 5 31.24 11.47 -38.09
N GLU A 6 32.26 11.73 -37.37
CA GLU A 6 32.41 11.91 -35.94
C GLU A 6 31.59 13.09 -35.42
N THR A 7 31.38 13.04 -34.12
CA THR A 7 31.15 14.13 -33.16
C THR A 7 29.75 14.67 -32.97
N ALA A 8 29.14 14.25 -31.87
CA ALA A 8 28.53 15.14 -30.90
C ALA A 8 28.39 14.46 -29.54
N ASP A 9 29.52 14.11 -28.97
CA ASP A 9 29.71 14.04 -27.53
C ASP A 9 30.15 15.44 -27.11
N THR A 10 29.42 16.13 -26.29
CA THR A 10 29.94 17.19 -25.40
C THR A 10 28.79 17.82 -24.61
N GLN A 11 28.86 17.61 -23.32
CA GLN A 11 28.47 18.52 -22.24
C GLN A 11 27.00 18.79 -21.97
N ILE A 12 26.48 18.14 -20.94
CA ILE A 12 25.81 18.84 -19.87
C ILE A 12 26.31 18.25 -18.53
N GLU A 13 27.49 18.64 -18.14
CA GLU A 13 27.87 18.71 -16.73
C GLU A 13 27.29 20.00 -16.15
N GLY A 14 26.74 19.91 -14.95
CA GLY A 14 26.63 21.04 -14.05
C GLY A 14 25.27 21.68 -13.91
N MET A 15 24.40 21.08 -13.12
CA MET A 15 23.55 21.87 -12.22
C MET A 15 23.26 21.06 -10.95
N ILE A 16 24.21 21.13 -10.05
CA ILE A 16 23.98 20.84 -8.62
C ILE A 16 23.15 21.99 -8.08
N LEU A 17 21.88 21.77 -7.87
CA LEU A 17 21.09 22.63 -6.99
C LEU A 17 21.02 22.00 -5.61
N LYS A 18 21.76 22.62 -4.72
CA LYS A 18 21.60 22.56 -3.27
C LYS A 18 20.13 22.86 -2.95
N SER A 19 19.46 21.94 -2.32
CA SER A 19 18.29 22.26 -1.54
C SER A 19 18.61 22.09 -0.06
N GLU A 20 18.52 23.19 0.58
CA GLU A 20 18.83 23.45 1.97
C GLU A 20 18.01 22.59 2.94
N ASN A 21 18.69 22.19 3.99
CA ASN A 21 18.14 21.70 5.24
C ASN A 21 17.17 22.73 5.82
N VAL A 22 15.93 22.36 5.96
CA VAL A 22 15.03 23.02 6.93
C VAL A 22 14.96 22.15 8.17
N ASN A 23 15.73 22.56 9.13
CA ASN A 23 15.70 22.13 10.52
C ASN A 23 14.44 22.75 11.15
N ILE A 24 13.51 21.96 11.58
CA ILE A 24 12.40 22.44 12.43
C ILE A 24 12.69 21.97 13.84
N GLU A 25 13.12 22.93 14.62
CA GLU A 25 13.37 22.81 16.04
C GLU A 25 12.08 22.45 16.81
N GLU A 26 12.26 21.52 17.72
CA GLU A 26 11.36 21.27 18.86
C GLU A 26 11.13 22.55 19.65
N THR A 27 9.88 22.89 19.87
CA THR A 27 9.54 23.82 20.97
C THR A 27 8.74 23.07 22.03
N THR A 28 9.47 22.65 23.03
CA THR A 28 8.99 22.20 24.31
C THR A 28 8.43 23.40 25.06
N VAL A 29 7.18 23.38 25.48
CA VAL A 29 6.69 24.25 26.54
C VAL A 29 6.13 23.40 27.66
N VAL A 30 6.91 23.34 28.70
CA VAL A 30 6.54 22.84 30.01
C VAL A 30 6.08 24.01 30.92
N GLN A 31 5.30 23.63 31.91
CA GLN A 31 4.99 24.37 33.16
C GLN A 31 3.64 25.07 33.20
N SER A 32 2.97 25.05 34.27
CA SER A 32 3.18 24.51 35.63
C SER A 32 1.95 24.79 36.50
N VAL A 33 1.75 23.87 37.46
CA VAL A 33 1.48 24.10 38.90
C VAL A 33 0.35 25.10 39.25
N ALA A 34 -0.50 24.85 40.11
CA ALA A 34 -0.61 24.28 41.41
C ALA A 34 -1.97 24.66 42.02
N THR A 35 -2.40 23.81 42.81
CA THR A 35 -2.64 23.79 44.27
C THR A 35 -4.02 24.21 44.75
N SER A 36 -4.58 23.21 45.44
CA SER A 36 -5.28 23.27 46.74
C SER A 36 -6.60 24.03 46.80
N SER A 37 -7.60 23.61 47.49
CA SER A 37 -7.79 22.84 48.70
C SER A 37 -9.30 22.71 48.99
N SER A 38 -9.67 21.52 49.43
CA SER A 38 -10.63 21.22 50.51
C SER A 38 -11.82 22.16 50.78
N ILE A 39 -13.02 21.61 50.92
CA ILE A 39 -13.73 21.35 52.18
C ILE A 39 -15.11 20.78 51.87
N SER A 40 -15.43 19.73 52.63
CA SER A 40 -16.68 19.06 52.89
C SER A 40 -17.92 19.95 52.98
N ASP A 41 -19.09 19.45 52.54
CA ASP A 41 -20.08 19.04 53.51
C ASP A 41 -21.25 18.25 52.91
N LYS A 42 -21.84 17.42 53.75
CA LYS A 42 -22.94 16.48 53.55
C LYS A 42 -24.26 17.17 53.28
N SER A 43 -25.14 16.56 52.50
CA SER A 43 -26.46 16.15 53.00
C SER A 43 -27.24 15.33 51.98
N ASP A 44 -27.91 14.35 52.49
CA ASP A 44 -28.85 13.39 51.89
C ASP A 44 -30.02 14.06 51.15
N THR A 45 -30.46 13.43 50.03
CA THR A 45 -31.82 12.90 49.94
C THR A 45 -32.13 12.25 48.61
N LYS A 46 -32.49 10.95 48.65
CA LYS A 46 -33.60 10.23 48.06
C LYS A 46 -33.83 10.24 46.54
N ALA A 47 -33.57 9.04 46.02
CA ALA A 47 -34.26 8.27 45.01
C ALA A 47 -35.05 8.96 43.89
N SER A 48 -34.63 8.70 42.65
CA SER A 48 -35.58 8.36 41.57
C SER A 48 -34.89 7.49 40.51
N ASN A 49 -35.47 6.33 40.32
CA ASN A 49 -35.11 5.27 39.40
C ASN A 49 -35.29 5.76 37.95
N LYS A 50 -34.25 5.90 37.17
CA LYS A 50 -34.36 6.02 35.71
C LYS A 50 -33.44 4.99 35.05
N LYS A 51 -34.11 3.92 34.66
CA LYS A 51 -33.58 2.80 33.89
C LYS A 51 -32.98 3.30 32.55
N THR A 52 -31.71 3.54 32.53
CA THR A 52 -30.99 3.85 31.28
C THR A 52 -30.54 2.53 30.67
N THR A 53 -31.21 2.14 29.61
CA THR A 53 -30.83 1.02 28.75
C THR A 53 -29.48 1.32 28.10
N LYS A 54 -28.45 0.68 28.62
CA LYS A 54 -27.09 0.71 28.10
C LYS A 54 -27.04 -0.02 26.76
N ALA A 55 -27.13 0.70 25.66
CA ALA A 55 -26.93 0.15 24.32
C ALA A 55 -25.55 -0.47 24.23
N LYS A 56 -25.47 -1.78 24.30
CA LYS A 56 -24.26 -2.59 24.13
C LYS A 56 -23.83 -2.51 22.68
N LYS A 57 -22.93 -1.57 22.35
CA LYS A 57 -22.32 -1.45 21.03
C LYS A 57 -21.42 -2.68 20.81
N THR A 58 -21.99 -3.74 20.26
CA THR A 58 -21.24 -4.92 19.86
C THR A 58 -20.39 -4.57 18.64
N THR A 59 -19.15 -4.19 18.88
CA THR A 59 -18.14 -4.11 17.85
C THR A 59 -17.87 -5.54 17.36
N LYS A 60 -18.52 -5.95 16.30
CA LYS A 60 -18.24 -7.19 15.58
C LYS A 60 -16.77 -7.18 15.17
N LYS A 61 -15.91 -7.84 15.94
CA LYS A 61 -14.49 -8.04 15.67
C LYS A 61 -14.38 -8.82 14.34
N ARG A 62 -14.16 -8.12 13.22
CA ARG A 62 -14.02 -8.75 11.90
C ARG A 62 -12.86 -9.74 12.00
N LYS A 63 -13.13 -11.04 11.94
CA LYS A 63 -12.11 -12.09 11.88
C LYS A 63 -11.18 -11.76 10.71
N LYS A 64 -9.91 -11.46 10.98
CA LYS A 64 -8.89 -11.22 9.94
C LYS A 64 -8.80 -12.49 9.10
N LYS A 65 -9.09 -12.37 7.81
CA LYS A 65 -8.99 -13.47 6.85
C LYS A 65 -7.55 -13.99 6.87
N LYS A 66 -7.37 -15.27 7.26
CA LYS A 66 -6.05 -15.90 7.36
C LYS A 66 -5.63 -16.30 5.94
N TYR A 67 -4.66 -15.60 5.35
CA TYR A 67 -4.01 -15.98 4.09
C TYR A 67 -2.83 -16.92 4.36
N SER A 68 -2.45 -17.73 3.37
CA SER A 68 -1.30 -18.63 3.49
C SER A 68 0.04 -17.88 3.40
N LYS A 69 1.10 -18.48 3.94
CA LYS A 69 2.48 -17.96 3.76
C LYS A 69 2.87 -17.95 2.28
N SER A 70 2.40 -18.93 1.51
CA SER A 70 2.60 -19.02 0.06
C SER A 70 1.94 -17.86 -0.68
N ASP A 71 0.70 -17.51 -0.33
CA ASP A 71 -0.01 -16.37 -0.91
C ASP A 71 0.71 -15.05 -0.63
N LEU A 72 1.18 -14.85 0.60
CA LEU A 72 1.94 -13.66 0.96
C LEU A 72 3.25 -13.56 0.16
N ARG A 73 4.00 -14.66 0.09
CA ARG A 73 5.25 -14.76 -0.66
C ARG A 73 5.04 -14.36 -2.13
N LEU A 74 4.03 -14.95 -2.76
CA LEU A 74 3.76 -14.74 -4.18
C LEU A 74 3.22 -13.33 -4.46
N MET A 75 2.26 -12.87 -3.65
CA MET A 75 1.68 -11.52 -3.76
C MET A 75 2.74 -10.42 -3.53
N ALA A 76 3.58 -10.54 -2.51
CA ALA A 76 4.64 -9.56 -2.26
C ALA A 76 5.68 -9.54 -3.38
N SER A 77 6.01 -10.71 -3.95
CA SER A 77 6.97 -10.81 -5.03
C SER A 77 6.45 -10.21 -6.34
N ILE A 78 5.19 -10.44 -6.69
CA ILE A 78 4.62 -9.83 -7.90
C ILE A 78 4.44 -8.32 -7.74
N ILE A 79 3.99 -7.85 -6.58
CA ILE A 79 3.92 -6.39 -6.30
C ILE A 79 5.31 -5.77 -6.40
N ASN A 80 6.35 -6.44 -5.92
CA ASN A 80 7.72 -5.93 -6.03
C ASN A 80 8.20 -5.87 -7.49
N CYS A 81 7.81 -6.81 -8.33
CA CYS A 81 8.14 -6.78 -9.76
C CYS A 81 7.43 -5.65 -10.50
N GLU A 82 6.12 -5.53 -10.28
CA GLU A 82 5.26 -4.63 -11.06
C GLU A 82 5.29 -3.19 -10.52
N ALA A 83 5.34 -3.01 -9.22
CA ALA A 83 5.16 -1.72 -8.56
C ALA A 83 6.24 -1.44 -7.50
N GLY A 84 7.41 -2.04 -7.60
CA GLY A 84 8.46 -1.91 -6.59
C GLY A 84 8.90 -0.46 -6.33
N SER A 85 9.02 0.36 -7.36
CA SER A 85 9.37 1.78 -7.30
C SER A 85 8.16 2.71 -7.12
N GLU A 86 6.93 2.19 -7.29
CA GLU A 86 5.72 2.99 -7.19
C GLU A 86 5.45 3.52 -5.77
N PRO A 87 4.65 4.59 -5.61
CA PRO A 87 4.12 5.00 -4.31
C PRO A 87 3.37 3.86 -3.63
N TYR A 88 3.27 3.91 -2.29
CA TYR A 88 2.62 2.84 -1.52
C TYR A 88 1.21 2.50 -2.00
N GLN A 89 0.40 3.51 -2.34
CA GLN A 89 -0.95 3.30 -2.86
C GLN A 89 -0.94 2.58 -4.22
N GLY A 90 0.08 2.80 -5.06
CA GLY A 90 0.27 2.07 -6.32
C GLY A 90 0.55 0.58 -6.09
N LYS A 91 1.38 0.24 -5.09
CA LYS A 91 1.62 -1.14 -4.67
C LYS A 91 0.33 -1.83 -4.21
N VAL A 92 -0.46 -1.12 -3.38
CA VAL A 92 -1.77 -1.61 -2.92
C VAL A 92 -2.74 -1.79 -4.09
N ALA A 93 -2.79 -0.83 -5.02
CA ALA A 93 -3.65 -0.89 -6.20
C ALA A 93 -3.35 -2.11 -7.09
N VAL A 94 -2.07 -2.39 -7.37
CA VAL A 94 -1.66 -3.59 -8.13
C VAL A 94 -2.10 -4.87 -7.41
N GLY A 95 -1.90 -4.96 -6.11
CA GLY A 95 -2.36 -6.12 -5.33
C GLY A 95 -3.88 -6.28 -5.34
N ILE A 96 -4.65 -5.18 -5.26
CA ILE A 96 -6.12 -5.21 -5.36
C ILE A 96 -6.56 -5.75 -6.72
N VAL A 97 -5.92 -5.35 -7.82
CA VAL A 97 -6.24 -5.88 -9.16
C VAL A 97 -6.04 -7.39 -9.20
N VAL A 98 -4.95 -7.93 -8.64
CA VAL A 98 -4.76 -9.38 -8.55
C VAL A 98 -5.91 -10.05 -7.79
N MET A 99 -6.32 -9.50 -6.64
CA MET A 99 -7.41 -10.07 -5.83
C MET A 99 -8.79 -9.92 -6.48
N ASN A 100 -9.02 -8.84 -7.25
CA ASN A 100 -10.24 -8.67 -8.02
C ASN A 100 -10.35 -9.75 -9.11
N ARG A 101 -9.23 -10.04 -9.80
CA ARG A 101 -9.18 -11.14 -10.76
C ARG A 101 -9.49 -12.48 -10.11
N VAL A 102 -8.89 -12.79 -8.96
CA VAL A 102 -9.20 -14.03 -8.20
C VAL A 102 -10.69 -14.14 -7.84
N SER A 103 -11.36 -13.01 -7.63
CA SER A 103 -12.78 -12.96 -7.27
C SER A 103 -13.73 -12.94 -8.48
N SER A 104 -13.21 -12.80 -9.69
CA SER A 104 -13.98 -12.70 -10.92
C SER A 104 -14.03 -14.05 -11.64
N LYS A 105 -15.21 -14.41 -12.15
CA LYS A 105 -15.41 -15.63 -12.94
C LYS A 105 -14.61 -15.67 -14.25
N SER A 106 -14.17 -14.51 -14.75
CA SER A 106 -13.40 -14.36 -15.99
C SER A 106 -11.91 -14.69 -15.83
N PHE A 107 -11.45 -14.98 -14.60
CA PHE A 107 -10.05 -15.25 -14.29
C PHE A 107 -9.91 -16.49 -13.41
N PRO A 108 -8.70 -17.05 -13.29
CA PRO A 108 -8.44 -18.16 -12.37
C PRO A 108 -8.81 -17.79 -10.93
N ASN A 109 -9.36 -18.73 -10.17
CA ASN A 109 -9.87 -18.54 -8.81
C ASN A 109 -8.80 -18.63 -7.71
N SER A 110 -7.51 -18.51 -8.05
CA SER A 110 -6.39 -18.53 -7.10
C SER A 110 -5.34 -17.49 -7.44
N ILE A 111 -4.61 -17.01 -6.45
CA ILE A 111 -3.52 -16.04 -6.63
C ILE A 111 -2.46 -16.63 -7.57
N LYS A 112 -2.08 -17.89 -7.38
CA LYS A 112 -1.14 -18.59 -8.27
C LYS A 112 -1.67 -18.63 -9.70
N GLY A 113 -2.92 -19.03 -9.88
CA GLY A 113 -3.54 -19.11 -11.20
C GLY A 113 -3.57 -17.77 -11.92
N VAL A 114 -3.96 -16.68 -11.23
CA VAL A 114 -3.99 -15.33 -11.80
C VAL A 114 -2.58 -14.85 -12.18
N ILE A 115 -1.59 -15.02 -11.30
CA ILE A 115 -0.23 -14.53 -11.54
C ILE A 115 0.45 -15.29 -12.68
N TYR A 116 0.27 -16.60 -12.76
CA TYR A 116 0.86 -17.44 -13.80
C TYR A 116 -0.01 -17.58 -15.07
N GLN A 117 -1.14 -16.90 -15.14
CA GLN A 117 -1.96 -16.87 -16.34
C GLN A 117 -1.15 -16.36 -17.53
N LYS A 118 -1.15 -17.12 -18.62
CA LYS A 118 -0.36 -16.83 -19.83
C LYS A 118 -0.60 -15.39 -20.32
N GLY A 119 0.47 -14.63 -20.51
CA GLY A 119 0.41 -13.28 -21.07
C GLY A 119 0.04 -12.16 -20.09
N GLN A 120 -0.36 -12.46 -18.85
CA GLN A 120 -0.84 -11.42 -17.91
C GLN A 120 0.29 -10.64 -17.24
N PHE A 121 1.36 -11.30 -16.86
CA PHE A 121 2.46 -10.67 -16.11
C PHE A 121 3.80 -10.93 -16.79
N SER A 122 4.45 -9.86 -17.29
CA SER A 122 5.76 -9.96 -17.93
C SER A 122 6.86 -10.51 -17.00
N PRO A 123 6.87 -10.24 -15.67
CA PRO A 123 7.84 -10.81 -14.75
C PRO A 123 7.84 -12.34 -14.67
N VAL A 124 6.74 -12.99 -15.03
CA VAL A 124 6.68 -14.46 -15.13
C VAL A 124 7.51 -14.96 -16.29
N ARG A 125 7.42 -14.29 -17.45
CA ARG A 125 8.10 -14.68 -18.70
C ARG A 125 9.58 -14.34 -18.69
N ASN A 126 9.96 -13.17 -18.16
CA ASN A 126 11.34 -12.69 -18.16
C ASN A 126 12.17 -13.14 -16.95
N GLY A 127 11.62 -14.00 -16.08
CA GLY A 127 12.32 -14.53 -14.91
C GLY A 127 12.43 -13.59 -13.71
N SER A 128 11.96 -12.34 -13.80
CA SER A 128 12.02 -11.38 -12.70
C SER A 128 11.25 -11.87 -11.48
N LEU A 129 10.08 -12.49 -11.67
CA LEU A 129 9.33 -13.08 -10.56
C LEU A 129 10.12 -14.18 -9.87
N LYS A 130 10.77 -15.08 -10.62
CA LYS A 130 11.64 -16.14 -10.07
C LYS A 130 12.76 -15.57 -9.21
N LYS A 131 13.39 -14.47 -9.67
CA LYS A 131 14.43 -13.75 -8.92
C LYS A 131 13.87 -13.19 -7.60
N ARG A 132 12.69 -12.55 -7.63
CA ARG A 132 12.05 -11.98 -6.41
C ARG A 132 11.61 -13.06 -5.43
N LEU A 133 11.09 -14.18 -5.90
CA LEU A 133 10.75 -15.33 -5.06
C LEU A 133 11.99 -15.89 -4.35
N LYS A 134 13.12 -16.06 -5.06
CA LYS A 134 14.39 -16.46 -4.44
C LYS A 134 14.87 -15.47 -3.38
N GLN A 135 14.74 -14.16 -3.63
CA GLN A 135 15.09 -13.13 -2.63
C GLN A 135 14.22 -13.22 -1.38
N TYR A 136 12.91 -13.45 -1.56
CA TYR A 136 11.97 -13.61 -0.45
C TYR A 136 12.33 -14.83 0.40
N ASP A 137 12.58 -15.99 -0.23
CA ASP A 137 12.93 -17.25 0.44
C ASP A 137 14.26 -17.14 1.21
N ALA A 138 15.23 -16.46 0.62
CA ALA A 138 16.52 -16.18 1.26
C ALA A 138 16.47 -15.05 2.29
N LYS A 139 15.26 -14.58 2.68
CA LYS A 139 15.04 -13.48 3.63
C LYS A 139 15.74 -12.17 3.26
N ARG A 140 16.08 -11.96 1.99
CA ARG A 140 16.69 -10.73 1.47
C ARG A 140 15.63 -9.65 1.19
N THR A 141 14.79 -9.37 2.19
CA THR A 141 13.63 -8.49 2.11
C THR A 141 13.75 -7.26 3.02
N GLY A 142 14.98 -6.93 3.44
CA GLY A 142 15.24 -5.85 4.39
C GLY A 142 15.10 -4.44 3.82
N SER A 143 15.16 -4.27 2.49
CA SER A 143 15.06 -2.94 1.86
C SER A 143 13.71 -2.27 2.12
N LYS A 144 13.68 -0.92 2.09
CA LYS A 144 12.46 -0.11 2.21
C LYS A 144 11.42 -0.51 1.16
N GLN A 145 11.87 -0.78 -0.06
CA GLN A 145 11.01 -1.27 -1.15
C GLN A 145 10.33 -2.59 -0.80
N TRP A 146 11.09 -3.61 -0.35
CA TRP A 146 10.54 -4.90 0.03
C TRP A 146 9.58 -4.81 1.20
N LYS A 147 9.96 -4.09 2.27
CA LYS A 147 9.09 -3.87 3.44
C LYS A 147 7.74 -3.26 3.03
N SER A 148 7.77 -2.26 2.12
CA SER A 148 6.59 -1.62 1.57
C SER A 148 5.73 -2.59 0.74
N CYS A 149 6.33 -3.42 -0.12
CA CYS A 149 5.61 -4.42 -0.92
C CYS A 149 4.97 -5.51 -0.05
N ILE A 150 5.68 -6.00 0.98
CA ILE A 150 5.13 -6.98 1.93
C ILE A 150 3.96 -6.39 2.73
N SER A 151 4.07 -5.12 3.15
CA SER A 151 2.99 -4.41 3.84
C SER A 151 1.75 -4.28 2.95
N ALA A 152 1.91 -3.86 1.69
CA ALA A 152 0.83 -3.79 0.72
C ALA A 152 0.18 -5.15 0.48
N ALA A 153 0.97 -6.20 0.27
CA ALA A 153 0.49 -7.57 0.11
C ALA A 153 -0.36 -8.04 1.29
N LYS A 154 0.12 -7.82 2.54
CA LYS A 154 -0.63 -8.17 3.75
C LYS A 154 -1.99 -7.47 3.80
N ARG A 155 -2.05 -6.17 3.52
CA ARG A 155 -3.31 -5.41 3.54
C ARG A 155 -4.30 -5.92 2.51
N VAL A 156 -3.85 -6.17 1.30
CA VAL A 156 -4.70 -6.68 0.22
C VAL A 156 -5.22 -8.08 0.53
N LEU A 157 -4.36 -8.97 1.02
CA LEU A 157 -4.74 -10.33 1.43
C LEU A 157 -5.69 -10.34 2.65
N GLN A 158 -5.68 -9.29 3.47
CA GLN A 158 -6.64 -9.07 4.54
C GLN A 158 -7.97 -8.47 4.05
N GLY A 159 -8.13 -8.27 2.75
CA GLY A 159 -9.38 -7.84 2.12
C GLY A 159 -9.49 -6.34 1.85
N GLN A 160 -8.38 -5.58 1.84
CA GLN A 160 -8.43 -4.17 1.44
C GLN A 160 -8.82 -4.05 -0.04
N LYS A 161 -9.81 -3.21 -0.33
CA LYS A 161 -10.35 -2.94 -1.68
C LYS A 161 -10.36 -1.46 -2.04
N THR A 162 -9.76 -0.64 -1.20
CA THR A 162 -9.72 0.82 -1.35
C THR A 162 -8.29 1.33 -1.24
N ILE A 163 -8.02 2.45 -1.90
CA ILE A 163 -6.78 3.21 -1.80
C ILE A 163 -7.07 4.66 -1.46
N LEU A 164 -6.08 5.39 -0.97
CA LEU A 164 -6.12 6.84 -0.92
C LEU A 164 -5.67 7.37 -2.29
N TYR A 165 -6.54 8.12 -2.95
CA TYR A 165 -6.30 8.71 -4.26
C TYR A 165 -6.74 10.17 -4.27
N ARG A 166 -5.80 11.10 -4.51
CA ARG A 166 -6.05 12.56 -4.48
C ARG A 166 -6.79 13.02 -3.23
N GLY A 167 -6.32 12.57 -2.05
CA GLY A 167 -6.90 12.91 -0.75
C GLY A 167 -8.23 12.22 -0.41
N LYS A 168 -8.80 11.41 -1.31
CA LYS A 168 -10.09 10.74 -1.11
C LYS A 168 -9.94 9.21 -1.15
N THR A 169 -10.80 8.51 -0.42
CA THR A 169 -10.89 7.04 -0.49
C THR A 169 -11.51 6.61 -1.81
N LYS A 170 -10.75 5.88 -2.62
CA LYS A 170 -11.20 5.32 -3.90
C LYS A 170 -11.41 3.83 -3.78
N ASN A 171 -12.63 3.37 -4.09
CA ASN A 171 -12.94 1.94 -4.19
C ASN A 171 -12.42 1.39 -5.53
N MET A 172 -11.74 0.25 -5.48
CA MET A 172 -11.11 -0.39 -6.62
C MET A 172 -11.73 -1.74 -7.03
N LYS A 173 -12.89 -2.09 -6.51
CA LYS A 173 -13.54 -3.40 -6.77
C LYS A 173 -13.70 -3.75 -8.26
N SER A 174 -13.92 -2.75 -9.11
CA SER A 174 -14.15 -2.93 -10.55
C SER A 174 -12.89 -2.79 -11.41
N PHE A 175 -11.71 -2.72 -10.81
CA PHE A 175 -10.46 -2.58 -11.55
C PHE A 175 -9.81 -3.94 -11.72
N HIS A 176 -9.64 -4.39 -12.97
CA HIS A 176 -9.07 -5.70 -13.31
C HIS A 176 -7.81 -5.59 -14.16
N PHE A 177 -7.48 -4.39 -14.64
CA PHE A 177 -6.35 -4.16 -15.53
C PHE A 177 -5.50 -2.97 -15.06
N PHE A 178 -4.20 -3.11 -15.24
CA PHE A 178 -3.25 -2.01 -15.11
C PHE A 178 -2.12 -2.14 -16.13
N SER A 179 -1.62 -1.01 -16.62
CA SER A 179 -0.46 -0.92 -17.50
C SER A 179 -0.02 0.54 -17.62
N VAL A 180 1.20 0.75 -18.09
CA VAL A 180 1.69 2.09 -18.45
C VAL A 180 0.89 2.67 -19.64
N TYR A 181 0.50 1.83 -20.60
CA TYR A 181 -0.16 2.22 -21.86
C TYR A 181 -1.65 1.81 -21.95
N LEU A 182 -2.35 1.70 -20.84
CA LEU A 182 -3.73 1.22 -20.83
C LEU A 182 -4.69 2.25 -21.43
N ALA A 183 -5.30 1.90 -22.58
CA ALA A 183 -6.37 2.68 -23.18
C ALA A 183 -7.67 2.61 -22.35
N GLY A 184 -8.45 3.69 -22.33
CA GLY A 184 -9.71 3.76 -21.57
C GLY A 184 -9.52 3.64 -20.06
N ALA A 185 -8.35 4.03 -19.54
CA ALA A 185 -8.07 4.00 -18.11
C ALA A 185 -8.97 4.98 -17.35
N ARG A 186 -9.50 4.54 -16.22
CA ARG A 186 -10.35 5.32 -15.31
C ARG A 186 -9.55 5.99 -14.18
N MET A 187 -8.28 5.63 -14.02
CA MET A 187 -7.39 6.17 -12.99
C MET A 187 -5.94 6.04 -13.40
N LYS A 188 -5.13 7.07 -13.07
CA LYS A 188 -3.66 7.02 -13.16
C LYS A 188 -3.07 7.21 -11.76
N LEU A 189 -2.17 6.33 -11.35
CA LEU A 189 -1.49 6.40 -10.05
C LEU A 189 -0.03 5.97 -10.24
N GLY A 190 0.89 6.92 -9.96
CA GLY A 190 2.29 6.72 -10.33
C GLY A 190 2.46 6.52 -11.83
N GLY A 191 3.29 5.57 -12.23
CA GLY A 191 3.48 5.18 -13.63
C GLY A 191 2.34 4.36 -14.23
N HIS A 192 1.39 3.85 -13.43
CA HIS A 192 0.36 2.95 -13.91
C HIS A 192 -1.00 3.62 -14.15
N LYS A 193 -1.66 3.18 -15.21
CA LYS A 193 -3.07 3.43 -15.52
C LYS A 193 -3.90 2.19 -15.13
N PHE A 194 -5.12 2.39 -14.63
CA PHE A 194 -6.00 1.32 -14.13
C PHE A 194 -7.38 1.38 -14.78
N LYS A 195 -7.95 0.18 -15.09
CA LYS A 195 -9.28 -0.01 -15.69
C LYS A 195 -10.02 -1.19 -15.06
#